data_62ebf9ff742e22b9777d53559781f6be
#
_entry.id   62ebf9ff742e22b9777d53559781f6be
#
_cell.length_a   1.000
_cell.length_b   1.000
_cell.length_c   1.000
_cell.angle_alpha   90.00
_cell.angle_beta   90.00
_cell.angle_gamma   90.00
#
_symmetry.space_group_name_H-M   'P 1'
#
loop_
_entity.id
_entity.type
_entity.pdbx_description
1 polymer ?
#
loop_
_entity_poly.entity_id
_entity_poly.type
_entity_poly.pdbx_seq_one_letter_code
_entity_poly.pdbx_strand_id
1 'polypeptide(L)'
;NEAVEHAEIQMLASIFGAITLLCWITFRSWRAVLCVIVPLVIVTIMCNALMALLGIGLKVATLPVIALGVGVGVDYGIYIYERLQHEMTHAGLPLREAFYEAMRQRGTAAVFTAVTMSIGVGTWVFSALKFQADMGILLAFMFLVNVLGAIFLLPALAVWLGVGSEEKAPQQELAHS
;
A
#
# COMPACT_ATOMS: atom_id res chain seq x y z
N ASN A 1 -21.54 14.24 14.87
CA ASN A 1 -20.54 13.89 13.83
C ASN A 1 -19.09 14.12 14.30
N GLU A 2 -18.83 15.11 15.16
CA GLU A 2 -17.48 15.38 15.68
C GLU A 2 -16.83 14.14 16.36
N ALA A 3 -17.60 13.36 17.10
CA ALA A 3 -17.09 12.15 17.74
C ALA A 3 -16.64 11.08 16.75
N VAL A 4 -17.29 10.97 15.59
CA VAL A 4 -16.92 10.02 14.54
C VAL A 4 -15.68 10.50 13.80
N GLU A 5 -15.56 11.79 13.54
CA GLU A 5 -14.36 12.39 12.92
C GLU A 5 -13.14 12.25 13.83
N HIS A 6 -13.29 12.49 15.13
CA HIS A 6 -12.20 12.26 16.09
C HIS A 6 -11.80 10.79 16.18
N ALA A 7 -12.77 9.86 16.15
CA ALA A 7 -12.51 8.42 16.15
C ALA A 7 -11.78 7.99 14.86
N GLU A 8 -12.15 8.54 13.70
CA GLU A 8 -11.48 8.27 12.43
C GLU A 8 -10.02 8.74 12.44
N ILE A 9 -9.78 9.98 12.83
CA ILE A 9 -8.42 10.54 12.90
C ILE A 9 -7.55 9.72 13.88
N GLN A 10 -8.08 9.37 15.04
CA GLN A 10 -7.36 8.59 16.04
C GLN A 10 -7.06 7.17 15.53
N MET A 11 -8.02 6.54 14.84
CA MET A 11 -7.86 5.23 14.23
C MET A 11 -6.82 5.28 13.10
N LEU A 12 -6.92 6.25 12.19
CA LEU A 12 -5.95 6.45 11.11
C LEU A 12 -4.54 6.69 11.66
N ALA A 13 -4.40 7.58 12.64
CA ALA A 13 -3.12 7.88 13.28
C ALA A 13 -2.50 6.62 13.92
N SER A 14 -3.32 5.79 14.57
CA SER A 14 -2.86 4.54 15.19
C SER A 14 -2.42 3.51 14.14
N ILE A 15 -3.20 3.33 13.07
CA ILE A 15 -2.90 2.39 11.98
C ILE A 15 -1.64 2.83 11.24
N PHE A 16 -1.58 4.09 10.79
CA PHE A 16 -0.40 4.60 10.09
C PHE A 16 0.83 4.64 10.98
N GLY A 17 0.69 4.93 12.27
CA GLY A 17 1.76 4.86 13.25
C GLY A 17 2.31 3.44 13.41
N ALA A 18 1.44 2.45 13.56
CA ALA A 18 1.82 1.04 13.66
C ALA A 18 2.50 0.54 12.37
N ILE A 19 1.94 0.87 11.20
CA ILE A 19 2.52 0.51 9.89
C ILE A 19 3.90 1.16 9.71
N THR A 20 4.03 2.44 10.04
CA THR A 20 5.30 3.18 9.96
C THR A 20 6.36 2.51 10.85
N LEU A 21 5.98 2.17 12.07
CA LEU A 21 6.89 1.49 13.01
C LEU A 21 7.31 0.12 12.49
N LEU A 22 6.36 -0.70 12.01
CA LEU A 22 6.64 -2.02 11.46
C LEU A 22 7.54 -1.94 10.22
N CYS A 23 7.23 -1.06 9.28
CA CYS A 23 8.05 -0.85 8.08
C CYS A 23 9.45 -0.35 8.45
N TRP A 24 9.56 0.53 9.44
CA TRP A 24 10.86 1.03 9.90
C TRP A 24 11.70 -0.06 10.55
N ILE A 25 11.10 -0.92 11.37
CA ILE A 25 11.79 -2.07 11.98
C ILE A 25 12.23 -3.06 10.90
N THR A 26 11.36 -3.34 9.91
CA THR A 26 11.62 -4.33 8.85
C THR A 26 12.71 -3.88 7.89
N PHE A 27 12.60 -2.68 7.37
CA PHE A 27 13.49 -2.19 6.32
C PHE A 27 14.64 -1.33 6.83
N ARG A 28 14.54 -0.81 8.05
CA ARG A 28 15.51 0.10 8.68
C ARG A 28 15.91 1.29 7.79
N SER A 29 15.03 1.69 6.89
CA SER A 29 15.23 2.75 5.91
C SER A 29 14.00 3.65 5.81
N TRP A 30 14.17 4.95 6.01
CA TRP A 30 13.08 5.92 5.85
C TRP A 30 12.55 5.98 4.41
N ARG A 31 13.39 5.70 3.43
CA ARG A 31 13.00 5.66 2.01
C ARG A 31 12.02 4.54 1.73
N ALA A 32 12.27 3.36 2.30
CA ALA A 32 11.36 2.22 2.22
C ALA A 32 9.99 2.54 2.84
N VAL A 33 10.00 3.15 4.02
CA VAL A 33 8.78 3.56 4.72
C VAL A 33 7.96 4.52 3.85
N LEU A 34 8.59 5.54 3.27
CA LEU A 34 7.92 6.49 2.40
C LEU A 34 7.35 5.82 1.13
N CYS A 35 8.10 4.90 0.50
CA CYS A 35 7.63 4.17 -0.67
C CYS A 35 6.35 3.35 -0.41
N VAL A 36 6.15 2.87 0.80
CA VAL A 36 4.98 2.09 1.18
C VAL A 36 3.83 2.97 1.67
N ILE A 37 4.13 3.99 2.49
CA ILE A 37 3.10 4.82 3.14
C ILE A 37 2.46 5.81 2.17
N VAL A 38 3.23 6.45 1.29
CA VAL A 38 2.69 7.48 0.39
C VAL A 38 1.56 6.94 -0.51
N PRO A 39 1.69 5.78 -1.18
CA PRO A 39 0.58 5.19 -1.91
C PRO A 39 -0.65 4.92 -1.04
N LEU A 40 -0.47 4.44 0.19
CA LEU A 40 -1.57 4.18 1.12
C LEU A 40 -2.34 5.45 1.51
N VAL A 41 -1.64 6.54 1.77
CA VAL A 41 -2.26 7.85 2.06
C VAL A 41 -3.08 8.31 0.86
N ILE A 42 -2.54 8.21 -0.35
CA ILE A 42 -3.25 8.60 -1.57
C ILE A 42 -4.51 7.77 -1.75
N VAL A 43 -4.44 6.44 -1.56
CA VAL A 43 -5.60 5.55 -1.67
C VAL A 43 -6.65 5.87 -0.62
N THR A 44 -6.24 6.19 0.61
CA THR A 44 -7.16 6.60 1.69
C THR A 44 -7.90 7.89 1.32
N ILE A 45 -7.19 8.87 0.77
CA ILE A 45 -7.81 10.13 0.28
C ILE A 45 -8.78 9.84 -0.86
N MET A 46 -8.41 8.96 -1.81
CA MET A 46 -9.28 8.56 -2.91
C MET A 46 -10.53 7.82 -2.41
N CYS A 47 -10.40 6.98 -1.38
CA CYS A 47 -11.54 6.30 -0.77
C CYS A 47 -12.50 7.30 -0.12
N ASN A 48 -11.99 8.28 0.62
CA ASN A 48 -12.80 9.34 1.21
C ASN A 48 -13.50 10.19 0.13
N ALA A 49 -12.80 10.48 -0.97
CA ALA A 49 -13.41 11.17 -2.12
C ALA A 49 -14.54 10.33 -2.76
N LEU A 50 -14.34 9.02 -2.90
CA LEU A 50 -15.37 8.11 -3.42
C LEU A 50 -16.59 8.05 -2.49
N MET A 51 -16.38 8.00 -1.17
CA MET A 51 -17.46 8.06 -0.18
C MET A 51 -18.29 9.33 -0.34
N ALA A 52 -17.63 10.47 -0.54
CA ALA A 52 -18.31 11.75 -0.76
C ALA A 52 -19.11 11.75 -2.07
N LEU A 53 -18.56 11.20 -3.16
CA LEU A 53 -19.23 11.10 -4.45
C LEU A 53 -20.46 10.20 -4.42
N LEU A 54 -20.38 9.09 -3.68
CA LEU A 54 -21.49 8.13 -3.54
C LEU A 54 -22.54 8.57 -2.50
N GLY A 55 -22.31 9.70 -1.82
CA GLY A 55 -23.20 10.17 -0.74
C GLY A 55 -23.20 9.23 0.47
N ILE A 56 -22.16 8.39 0.62
CA ILE A 56 -21.96 7.52 1.77
C ILE A 56 -21.31 8.39 2.85
N GLY A 57 -22.12 8.88 3.81
CA GLY A 57 -21.59 9.68 4.91
C GLY A 57 -20.65 8.87 5.81
N LEU A 58 -19.67 9.56 6.40
CA LEU A 58 -18.85 9.01 7.49
C LEU A 58 -19.74 8.51 8.62
N LYS A 59 -19.71 7.20 8.85
CA LYS A 59 -20.48 6.50 9.87
C LYS A 59 -19.54 5.54 10.59
N VAL A 60 -19.90 5.16 11.81
CA VAL A 60 -19.18 4.13 12.55
C VAL A 60 -19.01 2.85 11.72
N ALA A 61 -19.96 2.53 10.86
CA ALA A 61 -19.92 1.36 9.98
C ALA A 61 -18.86 1.47 8.86
N THR A 62 -18.40 2.67 8.47
CA THR A 62 -17.38 2.86 7.42
C THR A 62 -15.95 2.88 7.97
N LEU A 63 -15.76 3.06 9.28
CA LEU A 63 -14.44 3.04 9.91
C LEU A 63 -13.65 1.73 9.66
N PRO A 64 -14.26 0.53 9.76
CA PRO A 64 -13.56 -0.71 9.47
C PRO A 64 -13.06 -0.83 8.02
N VAL A 65 -13.71 -0.16 7.07
CA VAL A 65 -13.31 -0.18 5.65
C VAL A 65 -11.92 0.38 5.48
N ILE A 66 -11.66 1.54 6.05
CA ILE A 66 -10.36 2.20 5.97
C ILE A 66 -9.30 1.36 6.67
N ALA A 67 -9.60 0.85 7.86
CA ALA A 67 -8.67 0.01 8.62
C ALA A 67 -8.28 -1.26 7.85
N LEU A 68 -9.25 -1.99 7.30
CA LEU A 68 -9.01 -3.20 6.52
C LEU A 68 -8.34 -2.89 5.18
N GLY A 69 -8.80 -1.85 4.51
CA GLY A 69 -8.25 -1.46 3.21
C GLY A 69 -6.79 -1.03 3.31
N VAL A 70 -6.43 -0.25 4.33
CA VAL A 70 -5.04 0.16 4.59
C VAL A 70 -4.20 -1.05 5.03
N GLY A 71 -4.72 -1.90 5.92
CA GLY A 71 -4.02 -3.09 6.40
C GLY A 71 -3.66 -4.07 5.28
N VAL A 72 -4.61 -4.36 4.38
CA VAL A 72 -4.34 -5.21 3.21
C VAL A 72 -3.47 -4.48 2.18
N GLY A 73 -3.67 -3.17 2.02
CA GLY A 73 -2.89 -2.37 1.08
C GLY A 73 -1.41 -2.30 1.40
N VAL A 74 -1.05 -2.27 2.69
CA VAL A 74 0.35 -2.26 3.10
C VAL A 74 1.08 -3.54 2.71
N ASP A 75 0.41 -4.68 2.73
CA ASP A 75 1.00 -5.97 2.39
C ASP A 75 1.49 -5.99 0.94
N TYR A 76 0.74 -5.41 0.00
CA TYR A 76 1.16 -5.31 -1.40
C TYR A 76 2.44 -4.49 -1.55
N GLY A 77 2.51 -3.35 -0.85
CA GLY A 77 3.69 -2.49 -0.83
C GLY A 77 4.91 -3.19 -0.24
N ILE A 78 4.74 -3.82 0.92
CA ILE A 78 5.82 -4.53 1.62
C ILE A 78 6.36 -5.68 0.76
N TYR A 79 5.49 -6.55 0.22
CA TYR A 79 5.93 -7.70 -0.57
C TYR A 79 6.69 -7.32 -1.84
N ILE A 80 6.23 -6.29 -2.55
CA ILE A 80 6.89 -5.81 -3.76
C ILE A 80 8.22 -5.12 -3.40
N TYR A 81 8.22 -4.28 -2.36
CA TYR A 81 9.41 -3.56 -1.95
C TYR A 81 10.49 -4.50 -1.38
N GLU A 82 10.11 -5.47 -0.56
CA GLU A 82 11.02 -6.48 -0.02
C GLU A 82 11.72 -7.24 -1.15
N ARG A 83 10.95 -7.65 -2.16
CA ARG A 83 11.52 -8.36 -3.30
C ARG A 83 12.42 -7.44 -4.14
N LEU A 84 12.01 -6.20 -4.36
CA LEU A 84 12.82 -5.19 -5.03
C LEU A 84 14.17 -5.02 -4.34
N GLN A 85 14.17 -4.82 -3.03
CA GLN A 85 15.37 -4.67 -2.24
C GLN A 85 16.24 -5.92 -2.30
N HIS A 86 15.63 -7.11 -2.21
CA HIS A 86 16.36 -8.37 -2.32
C HIS A 86 17.10 -8.51 -3.66
N GLU A 87 16.44 -8.21 -4.79
CA GLU A 87 17.05 -8.29 -6.11
C GLU A 87 18.17 -7.25 -6.29
N MET A 88 18.02 -6.07 -5.71
CA MET A 88 19.08 -5.05 -5.76
C MET A 88 20.30 -5.46 -4.91
N THR A 89 20.07 -6.00 -3.71
CA THR A 89 21.16 -6.29 -2.75
C THR A 89 21.88 -7.60 -3.09
N HIS A 90 21.14 -8.66 -3.45
CA HIS A 90 21.73 -10.00 -3.65
C HIS A 90 22.07 -10.30 -5.10
N ALA A 91 21.26 -9.85 -6.05
CA ALA A 91 21.53 -10.04 -7.47
C ALA A 91 22.30 -8.88 -8.10
N GLY A 92 22.49 -7.76 -7.37
CA GLY A 92 23.20 -6.58 -7.86
C GLY A 92 22.54 -5.91 -9.06
N LEU A 93 21.23 -6.14 -9.26
CA LEU A 93 20.48 -5.62 -10.40
C LEU A 93 20.22 -4.11 -10.25
N PRO A 94 20.26 -3.33 -11.34
CA PRO A 94 19.83 -1.95 -11.32
C PRO A 94 18.33 -1.88 -10.97
N LEU A 95 17.91 -0.76 -10.36
CA LEU A 95 16.54 -0.56 -9.86
C LEU A 95 15.45 -0.99 -10.86
N ARG A 96 15.62 -0.67 -12.15
CA ARG A 96 14.63 -0.99 -13.19
C ARG A 96 14.48 -2.50 -13.40
N GLU A 97 15.61 -3.22 -13.48
CA GLU A 97 15.60 -4.68 -13.68
C GLU A 97 15.17 -5.41 -12.42
N ALA A 98 15.61 -4.95 -11.25
CA ALA A 98 15.18 -5.45 -9.96
C ALA A 98 13.66 -5.30 -9.77
N PHE A 99 13.09 -4.16 -10.19
CA PHE A 99 11.63 -3.96 -10.15
C PHE A 99 10.90 -4.89 -11.12
N TYR A 100 11.40 -5.05 -12.33
CA TYR A 100 10.80 -5.97 -13.30
C TYR A 100 10.77 -7.41 -12.76
N GLU A 101 11.87 -7.87 -12.17
CA GLU A 101 11.95 -9.21 -11.58
C GLU A 101 11.05 -9.33 -10.33
N ALA A 102 11.01 -8.33 -9.47
CA ALA A 102 10.09 -8.28 -8.34
C ALA A 102 8.62 -8.37 -8.78
N MET A 103 8.26 -7.64 -9.83
CA MET A 103 6.90 -7.70 -10.40
C MET A 103 6.59 -9.05 -11.03
N ARG A 104 7.55 -9.67 -11.70
CA ARG A 104 7.37 -11.00 -12.29
C ARG A 104 7.11 -12.05 -11.21
N GLN A 105 7.79 -11.96 -10.07
CA GLN A 105 7.72 -12.96 -9.00
C GLN A 105 6.57 -12.71 -8.01
N ARG A 106 6.31 -11.46 -7.66
CA ARG A 106 5.35 -11.08 -6.61
C ARG A 106 4.14 -10.31 -7.15
N GLY A 107 4.32 -9.54 -8.21
CA GLY A 107 3.26 -8.69 -8.75
C GLY A 107 2.05 -9.47 -9.23
N THR A 108 2.25 -10.59 -9.92
CA THR A 108 1.17 -11.47 -10.39
C THR A 108 0.34 -11.99 -9.22
N ALA A 109 0.99 -12.43 -8.14
CA ALA A 109 0.31 -12.92 -6.95
C ALA A 109 -0.47 -11.78 -6.26
N ALA A 110 0.12 -10.58 -6.15
CA ALA A 110 -0.54 -9.42 -5.57
C ALA A 110 -1.80 -9.02 -6.34
N VAL A 111 -1.71 -8.96 -7.67
CA VAL A 111 -2.87 -8.65 -8.54
C VAL A 111 -3.95 -9.71 -8.39
N PHE A 112 -3.58 -10.99 -8.44
CA PHE A 112 -4.53 -12.08 -8.27
C PHE A 112 -5.27 -12.01 -6.93
N THR A 113 -4.52 -11.77 -5.84
CA THR A 113 -5.10 -11.61 -4.49
C THR A 113 -6.03 -10.41 -4.43
N ALA A 114 -5.62 -9.26 -4.96
CA ALA A 114 -6.45 -8.06 -4.97
C ALA A 114 -7.76 -8.26 -5.72
N VAL A 115 -7.70 -8.89 -6.91
CA VAL A 115 -8.89 -9.19 -7.72
C VAL A 115 -9.81 -10.18 -6.99
N THR A 116 -9.25 -11.26 -6.45
CA THR A 116 -10.03 -12.28 -5.74
C THR A 116 -10.72 -11.69 -4.51
N MET A 117 -9.99 -10.90 -3.72
CA MET A 117 -10.57 -10.22 -2.54
C MET A 117 -11.63 -9.19 -2.95
N SER A 118 -11.38 -8.43 -4.02
CA SER A 118 -12.35 -7.45 -4.52
C SER A 118 -13.65 -8.11 -5.00
N ILE A 119 -13.56 -9.26 -5.69
CA ILE A 119 -14.72 -10.05 -6.07
C ILE A 119 -15.44 -10.57 -4.81
N GLY A 120 -14.70 -11.12 -3.85
CA GLY A 120 -15.26 -11.65 -2.60
C GLY A 120 -16.07 -10.62 -1.83
N VAL A 121 -15.47 -9.45 -1.55
CA VAL A 121 -16.18 -8.36 -0.84
C VAL A 121 -17.20 -7.66 -1.74
N GLY A 122 -16.98 -7.63 -3.04
CA GLY A 122 -17.91 -7.09 -4.04
C GLY A 122 -19.26 -7.81 -4.05
N THR A 123 -19.30 -9.09 -3.69
CA THR A 123 -20.58 -9.82 -3.55
C THR A 123 -21.49 -9.24 -2.46
N TRP A 124 -20.93 -8.46 -1.53
CA TRP A 124 -21.71 -7.77 -0.50
C TRP A 124 -22.66 -6.71 -1.06
N VAL A 125 -22.45 -6.25 -2.29
CA VAL A 125 -23.38 -5.35 -3.00
C VAL A 125 -24.79 -5.94 -3.07
N PHE A 126 -24.92 -7.27 -3.11
CA PHE A 126 -26.20 -7.97 -3.13
C PHE A 126 -26.82 -8.14 -1.74
N SER A 127 -26.18 -7.65 -0.68
CA SER A 127 -26.71 -7.74 0.67
C SER A 127 -27.98 -6.90 0.83
N ALA A 128 -28.92 -7.43 1.59
CA ALA A 128 -30.11 -6.69 2.00
C ALA A 128 -29.80 -5.53 2.98
N LEU A 129 -28.60 -5.52 3.56
CA LEU A 129 -28.14 -4.48 4.48
C LEU A 129 -27.34 -3.43 3.72
N LYS A 130 -27.88 -2.21 3.63
CA LYS A 130 -27.27 -1.12 2.90
C LYS A 130 -25.82 -0.83 3.36
N PHE A 131 -25.56 -0.84 4.67
CA PHE A 131 -24.22 -0.59 5.20
C PHE A 131 -23.21 -1.63 4.72
N GLN A 132 -23.61 -2.89 4.60
CA GLN A 132 -22.75 -3.98 4.13
C GLN A 132 -22.49 -3.84 2.63
N ALA A 133 -23.49 -3.47 1.84
CA ALA A 133 -23.31 -3.18 0.43
C ALA A 133 -22.35 -2.00 0.20
N ASP A 134 -22.52 -0.91 0.95
CA ASP A 134 -21.62 0.26 0.91
C ASP A 134 -20.18 -0.12 1.28
N MET A 135 -19.98 -0.92 2.33
CA MET A 135 -18.67 -1.45 2.72
C MET A 135 -18.04 -2.31 1.63
N GLY A 136 -18.84 -3.19 0.99
CA GLY A 136 -18.35 -4.05 -0.09
C GLY A 136 -17.80 -3.26 -1.28
N ILE A 137 -18.50 -2.22 -1.69
CA ILE A 137 -18.05 -1.31 -2.78
C ILE A 137 -16.73 -0.63 -2.41
N LEU A 138 -16.67 -0.04 -1.21
CA LEU A 138 -15.51 0.72 -0.77
C LEU A 138 -14.27 -0.18 -0.60
N LEU A 139 -14.43 -1.37 0.00
CA LEU A 139 -13.35 -2.33 0.16
C LEU A 139 -12.84 -2.85 -1.19
N ALA A 140 -13.75 -3.22 -2.10
CA ALA A 140 -13.36 -3.65 -3.44
C ALA A 140 -12.56 -2.57 -4.17
N PHE A 141 -13.01 -1.32 -4.09
CA PHE A 141 -12.29 -0.18 -4.63
C PHE A 141 -10.90 -0.03 -3.99
N MET A 142 -10.81 -0.08 -2.65
CA MET A 142 -9.54 0.07 -1.95
C MET A 142 -8.54 -1.04 -2.32
N PHE A 143 -8.98 -2.30 -2.42
CA PHE A 143 -8.09 -3.40 -2.77
C PHE A 143 -7.52 -3.25 -4.19
N LEU A 144 -8.35 -2.86 -5.17
CA LEU A 144 -7.90 -2.64 -6.54
C LEU A 144 -6.97 -1.43 -6.65
N VAL A 145 -7.31 -0.31 -6.01
CA VAL A 145 -6.49 0.91 -6.08
C VAL A 145 -5.19 0.74 -5.30
N ASN A 146 -5.19 0.00 -4.18
CA ASN A 146 -3.97 -0.31 -3.44
C ASN A 146 -2.97 -1.10 -4.28
N VAL A 147 -3.39 -2.15 -4.99
CA VAL A 147 -2.48 -2.92 -5.84
C VAL A 147 -1.97 -2.09 -7.02
N LEU A 148 -2.82 -1.24 -7.60
CA LEU A 148 -2.38 -0.30 -8.64
C LEU A 148 -1.37 0.71 -8.09
N GLY A 149 -1.62 1.24 -6.89
CA GLY A 149 -0.68 2.11 -6.18
C GLY A 149 0.67 1.43 -5.95
N ALA A 150 0.67 0.18 -5.50
CA ALA A 150 1.90 -0.59 -5.33
C ALA A 150 2.65 -0.83 -6.65
N ILE A 151 1.94 -1.03 -7.75
CA ILE A 151 2.54 -1.28 -9.07
C ILE A 151 3.11 -0.01 -9.70
N PHE A 152 2.41 1.12 -9.61
CA PHE A 152 2.77 2.35 -10.31
C PHE A 152 3.48 3.38 -9.43
N LEU A 153 2.99 3.62 -8.21
CA LEU A 153 3.53 4.65 -7.32
C LEU A 153 4.81 4.19 -6.61
N LEU A 154 4.90 2.93 -6.22
CA LEU A 154 6.07 2.43 -5.52
C LEU A 154 7.36 2.57 -6.35
N PRO A 155 7.42 2.13 -7.64
CA PRO A 155 8.61 2.32 -8.44
C PRO A 155 8.90 3.79 -8.74
N ALA A 156 7.86 4.61 -8.95
CA ALA A 156 8.03 6.04 -9.17
C ALA A 156 8.66 6.71 -7.94
N LEU A 157 8.21 6.38 -6.74
CA LEU A 157 8.80 6.85 -5.49
C LEU A 157 10.20 6.30 -5.24
N ALA A 158 10.45 5.03 -5.58
CA ALA A 158 11.78 4.43 -5.46
C ALA A 158 12.82 5.15 -6.32
N VAL A 159 12.45 5.52 -7.54
CA VAL A 159 13.28 6.35 -8.43
C VAL A 159 13.48 7.75 -7.85
N TRP A 160 12.39 8.40 -7.43
CA TRP A 160 12.43 9.77 -6.90
C TRP A 160 13.24 9.90 -5.62
N LEU A 161 13.14 8.92 -4.72
CA LEU A 161 13.89 8.87 -3.46
C LEU A 161 15.32 8.35 -3.63
N GLY A 162 15.75 7.99 -4.85
CA GLY A 162 17.10 7.51 -5.14
C GLY A 162 17.41 6.16 -4.45
N VAL A 163 16.43 5.30 -4.32
CA VAL A 163 16.64 3.93 -3.83
C VAL A 163 17.58 3.23 -4.81
N GLY A 164 18.76 2.80 -4.35
CA GLY A 164 19.80 2.19 -5.20
C GLY A 164 20.95 3.11 -5.60
N SER A 165 20.91 4.40 -5.29
CA SER A 165 22.05 5.32 -5.55
C SER A 165 23.15 5.18 -4.49
N GLU A 166 22.82 4.76 -3.28
CA GLU A 166 23.76 4.63 -2.16
C GLU A 166 24.52 3.31 -2.12
N GLU A 167 24.00 2.28 -2.78
CA GLU A 167 24.60 0.93 -2.72
C GLU A 167 25.81 0.76 -3.65
N LYS A 168 26.04 1.73 -4.54
CA LYS A 168 27.24 1.75 -5.42
C LYS A 168 28.48 2.37 -4.77
N ALA A 169 28.34 3.10 -3.67
CA ALA A 169 29.46 3.80 -3.04
C ALA A 169 30.48 2.89 -2.31
N PRO A 170 30.11 1.80 -1.61
CA PRO A 170 31.11 0.99 -0.89
C PRO A 170 31.95 0.07 -1.77
N GLN A 171 31.46 -0.31 -2.95
CA GLN A 171 32.18 -1.28 -3.80
C GLN A 171 33.27 -0.65 -4.67
N GLN A 172 33.21 0.65 -4.93
CA GLN A 172 34.28 1.34 -5.69
C GLN A 172 35.50 1.68 -4.85
N GLU A 173 35.34 1.84 -3.54
CA GLU A 173 36.47 2.14 -2.65
C GLU A 173 37.37 0.90 -2.40
N LEU A 174 36.79 -0.31 -2.45
CA LEU A 174 37.54 -1.56 -2.29
C LEU A 174 38.25 -2.04 -3.58
N ALA A 175 37.87 -1.49 -4.73
CA ALA A 175 38.49 -1.84 -6.02
C ALA A 175 39.75 -0.98 -6.35
N HIS A 176 40.02 0.07 -5.58
CA HIS A 176 41.15 0.99 -5.75
C HIS A 176 42.15 0.98 -4.58
N SER A 177 41.96 0.09 -3.59
CA SER A 177 42.92 -0.20 -2.53
C SER A 177 43.64 -1.54 -2.78
#